data_6d23b516865a6acc7c0d8e783c125fe6
#
_entry.id   6d23b516865a6acc7c0d8e783c125fe6
#
_cell.length_a   1.000
_cell.length_b   1.000
_cell.length_c   1.000
_cell.angle_alpha   90.00
_cell.angle_beta   90.00
_cell.angle_gamma   90.00
#
_symmetry.space_group_name_H-M   'P 1'
#
loop_
_entity.id
_entity.type
_entity.pdbx_description
1 polymer ?
#
loop_
_entity_poly.entity_id
_entity_poly.type
_entity_poly.pdbx_seq_one_letter_code
_entity_poly.pdbx_strand_id
1 'polypeptide(L)'
;MLIYFSQTGNTQLLAQAIKKNVENSDIIYVGFWTDKGNASKEALDYLKTLHHQKIFLFGTAGFGKSDNYFKKIIDKVKESIDESNEVIGSFMCQGKMPETVLQRYLKLKEGNHAPNNINLLIDNYYEALKHQNNDDIENLKKAIA
;
A
#
# COMPACT_ATOMS: atom_id res chain seq x y z
N MET A 1 4.81 -11.74 13.75
CA MET A 1 3.53 -12.17 13.14
C MET A 1 3.24 -11.35 11.90
N LEU A 2 2.75 -11.99 10.86
CA LEU A 2 2.47 -11.34 9.57
C LEU A 2 0.99 -11.43 9.26
N ILE A 3 0.35 -10.29 9.04
CA ILE A 3 -1.05 -10.17 8.62
C ILE A 3 -1.09 -9.25 7.42
N TYR A 4 -1.83 -9.60 6.37
CA TYR A 4 -1.94 -8.72 5.22
C TYR A 4 -3.34 -8.77 4.59
N PHE A 5 -3.68 -7.66 3.94
CA PHE A 5 -4.94 -7.46 3.22
C PHE A 5 -4.58 -7.05 1.80
N SER A 6 -5.01 -7.81 0.82
CA SER A 6 -4.64 -7.61 -0.58
C SER A 6 -5.88 -7.71 -1.46
N GLN A 7 -5.97 -6.83 -2.45
CA GLN A 7 -7.07 -6.86 -3.43
C GLN A 7 -6.62 -7.45 -4.76
N THR A 8 -5.48 -6.98 -5.28
CA THR A 8 -4.99 -7.36 -6.62
C THR A 8 -3.71 -8.19 -6.57
N GLY A 9 -3.30 -8.62 -5.38
CA GLY A 9 -2.09 -9.42 -5.21
C GLY A 9 -0.81 -8.63 -4.93
N ASN A 10 -0.84 -7.29 -5.01
CA ASN A 10 0.36 -6.47 -4.78
C ASN A 10 0.88 -6.60 -3.36
N THR A 11 0.01 -6.40 -2.37
CA THR A 11 0.40 -6.52 -0.96
C THR A 11 0.78 -7.95 -0.62
N GLN A 12 0.10 -8.93 -1.21
CA GLN A 12 0.42 -10.34 -1.03
C GLN A 12 1.83 -10.67 -1.49
N LEU A 13 2.27 -10.13 -2.63
CA LEU A 13 3.64 -10.34 -3.12
C LEU A 13 4.68 -9.81 -2.14
N LEU A 14 4.44 -8.63 -1.57
CA LEU A 14 5.33 -8.09 -0.54
C LEU A 14 5.35 -8.98 0.71
N ALA A 15 4.17 -9.39 1.17
CA ALA A 15 4.05 -10.24 2.35
C ALA A 15 4.79 -11.56 2.16
N GLN A 16 4.62 -12.21 1.02
CA GLN A 16 5.30 -13.47 0.72
C GLN A 16 6.82 -13.33 0.68
N ALA A 17 7.31 -12.18 0.21
CA ALA A 17 8.75 -11.92 0.12
C ALA A 17 9.42 -11.84 1.50
N ILE A 18 8.71 -11.40 2.54
CA ILE A 18 9.26 -11.22 3.89
C ILE A 18 8.79 -12.27 4.89
N LYS A 19 7.90 -13.17 4.50
CA LYS A 19 7.24 -14.11 5.41
C LYS A 19 8.22 -14.85 6.31
N LYS A 20 9.26 -15.43 5.75
CA LYS A 20 10.24 -16.21 6.52
C LYS A 20 10.99 -15.37 7.55
N ASN A 21 11.15 -14.08 7.27
CA ASN A 21 11.91 -13.18 8.13
C ASN A 21 11.09 -12.68 9.33
N VAL A 22 9.76 -12.66 9.21
CA VAL A 22 8.90 -11.96 10.18
C VAL A 22 7.83 -12.83 10.84
N GLU A 23 7.59 -14.04 10.36
CA GLU A 23 6.45 -14.86 10.85
C GLU A 23 6.57 -15.24 12.33
N ASN A 24 7.79 -15.35 12.87
CA ASN A 24 8.04 -15.70 14.27
C ASN A 24 8.44 -14.48 15.12
N SER A 25 8.28 -13.27 14.59
CA SER A 25 8.61 -12.04 15.31
C SER A 25 7.50 -11.65 16.29
N ASP A 26 7.90 -11.01 17.40
CA ASP A 26 6.96 -10.39 18.34
C ASP A 26 6.32 -9.12 17.77
N ILE A 27 6.94 -8.53 16.75
CA ILE A 27 6.40 -7.39 16.02
C ILE A 27 5.28 -7.87 15.10
N ILE A 28 4.21 -7.11 15.01
CA ILE A 28 3.10 -7.39 14.08
C ILE A 28 3.36 -6.62 12.79
N TYR A 29 3.63 -7.33 11.72
CA TYR A 29 3.80 -6.76 10.38
C TYR A 29 2.45 -6.78 9.68
N VAL A 30 1.90 -5.60 9.42
CA VAL A 30 0.56 -5.46 8.82
C VAL A 30 0.69 -4.87 7.43
N GLY A 31 0.28 -5.65 6.44
CA GLY A 31 0.26 -5.25 5.04
C GLY A 31 -1.13 -4.81 4.60
N PHE A 32 -1.20 -3.75 3.79
CA PHE A 32 -2.48 -3.23 3.32
C PHE A 32 -2.36 -2.70 1.88
N TRP A 33 -3.50 -2.65 1.18
CA TRP A 33 -3.62 -1.90 -0.07
C TRP A 33 -4.33 -0.58 0.22
N THR A 34 -4.04 0.42 -0.59
CA THR A 34 -4.56 1.77 -0.39
C THR A 34 -5.90 1.95 -1.12
N ASP A 35 -6.89 2.42 -0.37
CA ASP A 35 -8.21 2.76 -0.86
C ASP A 35 -8.52 4.22 -0.48
N LYS A 36 -8.59 5.09 -1.47
CA LYS A 36 -8.92 6.53 -1.28
C LYS A 36 -8.04 7.22 -0.25
N GLY A 37 -6.74 6.99 -0.31
CA GLY A 37 -5.77 7.67 0.56
C GLY A 37 -5.62 7.09 1.95
N ASN A 38 -6.21 5.93 2.23
CA ASN A 38 -6.13 5.23 3.49
C ASN A 38 -5.99 3.73 3.23
N ALA A 39 -5.72 2.95 4.28
CA ALA A 39 -5.79 1.50 4.15
C ALA A 39 -7.24 1.06 3.91
N SER A 40 -7.40 -0.14 3.35
CA SER A 40 -8.72 -0.74 3.19
C SER A 40 -9.45 -0.84 4.52
N LYS A 41 -10.79 -0.86 4.47
CA LYS A 41 -11.61 -0.97 5.68
C LYS A 41 -11.24 -2.20 6.52
N GLU A 42 -11.00 -3.34 5.86
CA GLU A 42 -10.64 -4.57 6.56
C GLU A 42 -9.33 -4.43 7.35
N ALA A 43 -8.34 -3.77 6.74
CA ALA A 43 -7.07 -3.52 7.42
C ALA A 43 -7.25 -2.56 8.59
N LEU A 44 -8.02 -1.49 8.42
CA LEU A 44 -8.30 -0.53 9.48
C LEU A 44 -9.05 -1.17 10.65
N ASP A 45 -10.05 -2.01 10.36
CA ASP A 45 -10.81 -2.72 11.39
C ASP A 45 -9.90 -3.64 12.21
N TYR A 46 -8.98 -4.34 11.54
CA TYR A 46 -7.99 -5.17 12.22
C TYR A 46 -7.06 -4.33 13.11
N LEU A 47 -6.54 -3.24 12.60
CA LEU A 47 -5.62 -2.37 13.35
C LEU A 47 -6.27 -1.80 14.61
N LYS A 48 -7.57 -1.51 14.57
CA LYS A 48 -8.32 -1.00 15.73
C LYS A 48 -8.41 -2.02 16.87
N THR A 49 -8.20 -3.31 16.59
CA THR A 49 -8.25 -4.36 17.61
C THR A 49 -6.94 -4.50 18.39
N LEU A 50 -5.86 -3.87 17.92
CA LEU A 50 -4.53 -4.04 18.50
C LEU A 50 -4.29 -3.08 19.67
N HIS A 51 -3.71 -3.59 20.75
CA HIS A 51 -3.34 -2.83 21.93
C HIS A 51 -2.00 -3.33 22.47
N HIS A 52 -1.15 -2.41 22.90
CA HIS A 52 0.15 -2.69 23.52
C HIS A 52 1.07 -3.53 22.63
N GLN A 53 1.01 -3.30 21.30
CA GLN A 53 1.80 -4.04 20.33
C GLN A 53 2.82 -3.15 19.64
N LYS A 54 3.89 -3.77 19.15
CA LYS A 54 4.81 -3.14 18.21
C LYS A 54 4.34 -3.50 16.81
N ILE A 55 4.15 -2.48 15.97
CA ILE A 55 3.56 -2.63 14.63
C ILE A 55 4.51 -2.07 13.59
N PHE A 56 4.71 -2.83 12.51
CA PHE A 56 5.35 -2.36 11.28
C PHE A 56 4.30 -2.37 10.17
N LEU A 57 4.13 -1.23 9.50
CA LEU A 57 3.15 -1.09 8.42
C LEU A 57 3.85 -1.18 7.07
N PHE A 58 3.32 -1.99 6.16
CA PHE A 58 3.76 -1.96 4.78
C PHE A 58 2.55 -1.94 3.85
N GLY A 59 2.62 -1.11 2.81
CA GLY A 59 1.46 -0.91 1.96
C GLY A 59 1.80 -0.70 0.51
N THR A 60 0.77 -0.82 -0.32
CA THR A 60 0.85 -0.58 -1.76
C THR A 60 -0.20 0.45 -2.16
N ALA A 61 0.12 1.24 -3.19
CA ALA A 61 -0.80 2.23 -3.76
C ALA A 61 -0.63 2.30 -5.28
N GLY A 62 -1.72 2.58 -5.98
CA GLY A 62 -1.67 2.75 -7.44
C GLY A 62 -0.93 4.03 -7.86
N PHE A 63 -0.91 5.05 -6.99
CA PHE A 63 -0.14 6.28 -7.20
C PHE A 63 1.11 6.21 -6.33
N GLY A 64 2.25 6.67 -6.83
CA GLY A 64 3.49 6.46 -6.10
C GLY A 64 4.62 7.40 -6.44
N LYS A 65 4.33 8.61 -6.89
CA LYS A 65 5.36 9.52 -7.39
C LYS A 65 6.09 10.35 -6.34
N SER A 66 5.66 10.31 -5.07
CA SER A 66 6.34 11.09 -4.04
C SER A 66 6.29 10.42 -2.67
N ASP A 67 7.38 10.59 -1.91
CA ASP A 67 7.45 10.16 -0.53
C ASP A 67 6.40 10.88 0.34
N ASN A 68 6.07 12.13 0.01
CA ASN A 68 5.04 12.88 0.71
C ASN A 68 3.65 12.23 0.59
N TYR A 69 3.33 11.70 -0.59
CA TYR A 69 2.06 11.00 -0.81
C TYR A 69 1.98 9.75 0.08
N PHE A 70 3.05 8.94 0.08
CA PHE A 70 3.11 7.75 0.93
C PHE A 70 3.05 8.10 2.41
N LYS A 71 3.74 9.16 2.82
CA LYS A 71 3.71 9.61 4.22
C LYS A 71 2.30 10.00 4.64
N LYS A 72 1.55 10.69 3.80
CA LYS A 72 0.16 11.06 4.09
C LYS A 72 -0.72 9.83 4.30
N ILE A 73 -0.53 8.78 3.49
CA ILE A 73 -1.25 7.52 3.65
C ILE A 73 -0.92 6.88 4.99
N ILE A 74 0.36 6.75 5.31
CA ILE A 74 0.80 6.16 6.57
C ILE A 74 0.27 6.96 7.78
N ASP A 75 0.33 8.28 7.73
CA ASP A 75 -0.19 9.13 8.81
C ASP A 75 -1.71 8.93 8.98
N LYS A 76 -2.43 8.76 7.87
CA LYS A 76 -3.86 8.50 7.91
C LYS A 76 -4.18 7.12 8.51
N VAL A 77 -3.42 6.10 8.14
CA VAL A 77 -3.56 4.76 8.70
C VAL A 77 -3.32 4.76 10.21
N LYS A 78 -2.30 5.50 10.66
CA LYS A 78 -1.98 5.61 12.10
C LYS A 78 -3.12 6.18 12.93
N GLU A 79 -3.99 6.98 12.36
CA GLU A 79 -5.16 7.52 13.07
C GLU A 79 -6.11 6.43 13.58
N SER A 80 -6.09 5.25 12.96
CA SER A 80 -6.91 4.09 13.36
C SER A 80 -6.20 3.17 14.36
N ILE A 81 -4.96 3.47 14.72
CA ILE A 81 -4.16 2.65 15.62
C ILE A 81 -4.21 3.28 17.01
N ASP A 82 -4.61 2.49 18.01
CA ASP A 82 -4.68 2.95 19.39
C ASP A 82 -3.29 3.38 19.88
N GLU A 83 -3.25 4.45 20.68
CA GLU A 83 -1.99 5.03 21.18
C GLU A 83 -1.17 4.11 22.09
N SER A 84 -1.79 3.04 22.61
CA SER A 84 -1.07 2.03 23.39
C SER A 84 -0.06 1.24 22.56
N ASN A 85 -0.19 1.29 21.22
CA ASN A 85 0.70 0.61 20.30
C ASN A 85 1.87 1.49 19.89
N GLU A 86 2.98 0.86 19.53
CA GLU A 86 4.14 1.55 18.96
C GLU A 86 4.30 1.17 17.49
N VAL A 87 4.19 2.14 16.59
CA VAL A 87 4.48 1.93 15.17
C VAL A 87 5.98 2.14 14.98
N ILE A 88 6.72 1.05 14.85
CA ILE A 88 8.18 1.06 14.82
C ILE A 88 8.77 1.39 13.46
N GLY A 89 7.98 1.31 12.40
CA GLY A 89 8.44 1.61 11.06
C GLY A 89 7.33 1.42 10.04
N SER A 90 7.62 1.83 8.82
CA SER A 90 6.68 1.71 7.71
C SER A 90 7.40 1.63 6.37
N PHE A 91 6.72 1.07 5.38
CA PHE A 91 7.18 1.00 4.01
C PHE A 91 5.99 1.12 3.06
N MET A 92 6.18 1.85 1.97
CA MET A 92 5.17 1.94 0.91
C MET A 92 5.86 1.81 -0.45
N CYS A 93 5.18 1.19 -1.39
CA CYS A 93 5.58 1.21 -2.79
C CYS A 93 4.36 1.26 -3.70
N GLN A 94 4.60 1.57 -4.97
CA GLN A 94 3.57 1.53 -5.98
C GLN A 94 3.24 0.08 -6.33
N GLY A 95 2.01 -0.19 -6.72
CA GLY A 95 1.56 -1.50 -7.16
C GLY A 95 0.70 -1.39 -8.42
N LYS A 96 0.54 -2.51 -9.12
CA LYS A 96 -0.27 -2.57 -10.34
C LYS A 96 -1.73 -2.24 -10.05
N MET A 97 -2.35 -1.51 -10.97
CA MET A 97 -3.79 -1.29 -10.97
C MET A 97 -4.46 -2.28 -11.94
N PRO A 98 -5.73 -2.69 -11.68
CA PRO A 98 -6.46 -3.54 -12.62
C PRO A 98 -6.63 -2.87 -13.99
N GLU A 99 -6.65 -3.65 -15.05
CA GLU A 99 -6.83 -3.14 -16.42
C GLU A 99 -8.16 -2.38 -16.58
N THR A 100 -9.17 -2.72 -15.80
CA THR A 100 -10.45 -1.99 -15.78
C THR A 100 -10.28 -0.50 -15.48
N VAL A 101 -9.26 -0.13 -14.70
CA VAL A 101 -8.95 1.27 -14.41
C VAL A 101 -8.48 1.98 -15.68
N LEU A 102 -7.59 1.35 -16.46
CA LEU A 102 -7.13 1.89 -17.74
C LEU A 102 -8.30 2.06 -18.71
N GLN A 103 -9.15 1.05 -18.84
CA GLN A 103 -10.31 1.12 -19.71
C GLN A 103 -11.24 2.28 -19.35
N ARG A 104 -11.45 2.51 -18.05
CA ARG A 104 -12.24 3.63 -17.57
C ARG A 104 -11.60 4.97 -17.94
N TYR A 105 -10.28 5.09 -17.80
CA TYR A 105 -9.55 6.31 -18.16
C TYR A 105 -9.64 6.59 -19.67
N LEU A 106 -9.46 5.56 -20.51
CA LEU A 106 -9.55 5.71 -21.94
C LEU A 106 -10.96 6.12 -22.39
N LYS A 107 -11.99 5.58 -21.75
CA LYS A 107 -13.37 5.94 -22.02
C LYS A 107 -13.64 7.39 -21.62
N LEU A 108 -13.12 7.85 -20.50
CA LEU A 108 -13.24 9.25 -20.08
C LEU A 108 -12.53 10.20 -21.05
N LYS A 109 -11.36 9.78 -21.57
CA LYS A 109 -10.60 10.58 -22.52
C LYS A 109 -11.36 10.80 -23.84
N GLU A 110 -12.12 9.80 -24.29
CA GLU A 110 -12.92 9.90 -25.50
C GLU A 110 -14.19 10.76 -25.30
N GLY A 111 -14.62 10.99 -24.07
CA GLY A 111 -15.80 11.75 -23.76
C GLY A 111 -15.58 13.25 -23.72
N ASN A 112 -16.68 14.03 -23.68
CA ASN A 112 -16.63 15.50 -23.65
C ASN A 112 -16.29 16.06 -22.26
N HIS A 113 -16.26 15.21 -21.23
CA HIS A 113 -16.06 15.63 -19.83
C HIS A 113 -14.81 14.98 -19.22
N ALA A 114 -13.78 14.71 -20.01
CA ALA A 114 -12.54 14.15 -19.50
C ALA A 114 -11.89 15.12 -18.50
N PRO A 115 -11.39 14.61 -17.34
CA PRO A 115 -10.62 15.44 -16.43
C PRO A 115 -9.41 16.06 -17.11
N ASN A 116 -9.01 17.27 -16.70
CA ASN A 116 -7.82 17.93 -17.27
C ASN A 116 -6.55 17.13 -17.10
N ASN A 117 -6.48 16.28 -16.06
CA ASN A 117 -5.32 15.45 -15.75
C ASN A 117 -5.42 14.03 -16.31
N ILE A 118 -6.32 13.76 -17.26
CA ILE A 118 -6.56 12.38 -17.73
C ILE A 118 -5.28 11.73 -18.29
N ASN A 119 -4.44 12.47 -18.99
CA ASN A 119 -3.19 11.93 -19.52
C ASN A 119 -2.21 11.56 -18.40
N LEU A 120 -2.17 12.35 -17.32
CA LEU A 120 -1.36 12.02 -16.14
C LEU A 120 -1.85 10.76 -15.46
N LEU A 121 -3.16 10.56 -15.39
CA LEU A 121 -3.74 9.33 -14.81
C LEU A 121 -3.38 8.10 -15.63
N ILE A 122 -3.45 8.21 -16.96
CA ILE A 122 -3.07 7.12 -17.88
C ILE A 122 -1.57 6.81 -17.75
N ASP A 123 -0.72 7.84 -17.74
CA ASP A 123 0.73 7.66 -17.58
C ASP A 123 1.06 6.99 -16.24
N ASN A 124 0.36 7.37 -15.16
CA ASN A 124 0.54 6.74 -13.87
C ASN A 124 0.14 5.26 -13.91
N TYR A 125 -0.92 4.92 -14.62
CA TYR A 125 -1.33 3.51 -14.77
C TYR A 125 -0.19 2.68 -15.36
N TYR A 126 0.43 3.14 -16.44
CA TYR A 126 1.55 2.42 -17.06
C TYR A 126 2.78 2.37 -16.17
N GLU A 127 3.06 3.44 -15.43
CA GLU A 127 4.15 3.44 -14.45
C GLU A 127 3.89 2.40 -13.35
N ALA A 128 2.64 2.31 -12.88
CA ALA A 128 2.26 1.33 -11.87
C ALA A 128 2.46 -0.10 -12.31
N LEU A 129 2.32 -0.41 -13.61
CA LEU A 129 2.54 -1.76 -14.15
C LEU A 129 3.97 -2.26 -13.94
N LYS A 130 4.94 -1.37 -13.76
CA LYS A 130 6.34 -1.71 -13.50
C LYS A 130 6.59 -2.14 -12.05
N HIS A 131 5.61 -1.97 -11.18
CA HIS A 131 5.69 -2.29 -9.76
C HIS A 131 4.73 -3.46 -9.44
N GLN A 132 5.08 -4.33 -8.54
CA GLN A 132 6.32 -4.23 -7.76
C GLN A 132 7.47 -4.85 -8.54
N ASN A 133 8.63 -4.25 -8.44
CA ASN A 133 9.86 -4.77 -9.02
C ASN A 133 10.80 -5.26 -7.91
N ASN A 134 11.96 -5.79 -8.31
CA ASN A 134 12.94 -6.31 -7.36
C ASN A 134 13.45 -5.24 -6.41
N ASP A 135 13.55 -3.98 -6.86
CA ASP A 135 14.01 -2.87 -6.02
C ASP A 135 13.01 -2.60 -4.88
N ASP A 136 11.71 -2.68 -5.16
CA ASP A 136 10.68 -2.51 -4.14
C ASP A 136 10.81 -3.59 -3.05
N ILE A 137 11.01 -4.83 -3.45
CA ILE A 137 11.17 -5.96 -2.52
C ILE A 137 12.45 -5.79 -1.69
N GLU A 138 13.57 -5.43 -2.31
CA GLU A 138 14.83 -5.20 -1.60
C GLU A 138 14.73 -4.04 -0.62
N ASN A 139 14.03 -2.96 -0.99
CA ASN A 139 13.81 -1.82 -0.10
C ASN A 139 12.96 -2.20 1.12
N LEU A 140 11.93 -3.03 0.93
CA LEU A 140 11.15 -3.54 2.05
C LEU A 140 12.01 -4.39 2.99
N LYS A 141 12.82 -5.29 2.45
CA LYS A 141 13.72 -6.12 3.26
C LYS A 141 14.70 -5.29 4.07
N LYS A 142 15.22 -4.20 3.50
CA LYS A 142 16.10 -3.26 4.23
C LYS A 142 15.34 -2.55 5.35
N ALA A 143 14.09 -2.19 5.13
CA ALA A 143 13.29 -1.47 6.11
C ALA A 143 12.97 -2.32 7.34
N ILE A 144 12.87 -3.64 7.19
CA ILE A 144 12.55 -4.56 8.30
C ILE A 144 13.80 -5.15 8.97
N ALA A 145 14.97 -4.95 8.39
CA ALA A 145 16.21 -5.50 8.91
C ALA A 145 16.62 -4.90 10.26
#